data_e3dab66de844c208eab378ceee0420aa
#
_entry.id   e3dab66de844c208eab378ceee0420aa
#
_cell.length_a   1.000
_cell.length_b   1.000
_cell.length_c   1.000
_cell.angle_alpha   90.00
_cell.angle_beta   90.00
_cell.angle_gamma   90.00
#
_symmetry.space_group_name_H-M   'P 1'
#
loop_
_entity.id
_entity.type
_entity.pdbx_description
1 polymer ?
#
loop_
_entity_poly.entity_id
_entity_poly.type
_entity_poly.pdbx_seq_one_letter_code
_entity_poly.pdbx_strand_id
1 'polypeptide(L)'
;KEVAKGIPDFRNFSSCESWSTIAHYYEDGGYYKPHTDRAMFTALLWLARDQSKFEGGDIKFADLNETSKFADNKVLVFPSFLLHESTAIKFKQPETKGFGKVTLSYFFTTHFDK
;
A
#
# COMPACT_ATOMS: atom_id res chain seq x y z
N LYS A 1 -12.73 13.30 2.72
CA LYS A 1 -13.63 13.31 3.88
C LYS A 1 -14.99 12.70 3.59
N GLU A 2 -15.47 12.87 2.38
CA GLU A 2 -16.74 12.23 2.00
C GLU A 2 -16.65 10.71 2.11
N VAL A 3 -15.51 10.13 1.73
CA VAL A 3 -15.29 8.70 1.82
C VAL A 3 -15.38 8.25 3.27
N ALA A 4 -14.75 8.97 4.18
CA ALA A 4 -14.74 8.62 5.59
C ALA A 4 -16.13 8.67 6.22
N LYS A 5 -16.99 9.57 5.76
CA LYS A 5 -18.33 9.71 6.30
C LYS A 5 -19.24 8.54 5.98
N GLY A 6 -19.04 7.90 4.83
CA GLY A 6 -19.92 6.82 4.39
C GLY A 6 -19.54 5.45 4.93
N ILE A 7 -18.42 5.31 5.62
CA ILE A 7 -17.90 4.03 6.07
C ILE A 7 -17.67 4.08 7.58
N PRO A 8 -18.50 3.35 8.37
CA PRO A 8 -18.38 3.43 9.84
C PRO A 8 -16.99 3.13 10.38
N ASP A 9 -16.28 2.17 9.78
CA ASP A 9 -14.95 1.79 10.24
C ASP A 9 -13.92 2.88 10.00
N PHE A 10 -14.21 3.83 9.11
CA PHE A 10 -13.32 4.95 8.80
C PHE A 10 -13.77 6.24 9.49
N ARG A 11 -14.73 6.17 10.41
CA ARG A 11 -15.25 7.36 11.07
C ARG A 11 -14.16 8.19 11.72
N ASN A 12 -13.16 7.53 12.30
CA ASN A 12 -12.08 8.21 12.99
C ASN A 12 -10.98 8.71 12.06
N PHE A 13 -11.07 8.40 10.78
CA PHE A 13 -10.03 8.78 9.83
C PHE A 13 -9.86 10.31 9.76
N SER A 14 -10.96 11.05 9.84
CA SER A 14 -10.89 12.51 9.78
C SER A 14 -10.22 13.13 10.99
N SER A 15 -10.09 12.38 12.10
CA SER A 15 -9.39 12.86 13.29
C SER A 15 -7.95 12.37 13.36
N CYS A 16 -7.52 11.58 12.38
CA CYS A 16 -6.15 11.11 12.32
C CYS A 16 -5.24 12.13 11.68
N GLU A 17 -3.99 12.08 12.01
CA GLU A 17 -2.97 12.88 11.35
C GLU A 17 -1.87 11.96 10.84
N SER A 18 -1.12 12.43 9.86
CA SER A 18 -0.02 11.65 9.31
C SER A 18 1.07 11.49 10.36
N TRP A 19 1.44 10.24 10.62
CA TRP A 19 2.48 9.93 11.57
C TRP A 19 3.84 9.85 10.90
N SER A 20 3.90 9.15 9.78
CA SER A 20 5.14 9.00 9.03
C SER A 20 4.83 8.63 7.58
N THR A 21 5.81 8.86 6.73
CA THR A 21 5.73 8.53 5.31
C THR A 21 7.00 7.80 4.93
N ILE A 22 6.87 6.68 4.22
CA ILE A 22 7.98 5.87 3.77
C ILE A 22 7.84 5.62 2.29
N ALA A 23 8.95 5.79 1.55
CA ALA A 23 8.99 5.46 0.13
C ALA A 23 9.78 4.18 -0.06
N HIS A 24 9.20 3.27 -0.83
CA HIS A 24 9.87 2.02 -1.24
C HIS A 24 9.92 1.93 -2.75
N TYR A 25 11.03 1.47 -3.25
CA TYR A 25 11.16 1.11 -4.64
C TYR A 25 11.44 -0.38 -4.75
N TYR A 26 10.70 -1.06 -5.63
CA TYR A 26 10.82 -2.51 -5.84
C TYR A 26 11.37 -2.78 -7.22
N GLU A 27 12.53 -3.43 -7.26
CA GLU A 27 13.11 -3.92 -8.49
C GLU A 27 12.61 -5.35 -8.75
N ASP A 28 13.06 -5.98 -9.84
CA ASP A 28 12.65 -7.35 -10.18
C ASP A 28 12.83 -8.29 -8.99
N GLY A 29 11.78 -9.05 -8.68
CA GLY A 29 11.75 -9.96 -7.54
C GLY A 29 11.44 -9.31 -6.20
N GLY A 30 11.32 -7.98 -6.16
CA GLY A 30 11.07 -7.27 -4.92
C GLY A 30 9.69 -7.56 -4.33
N TYR A 31 9.65 -7.77 -3.03
CA TYR A 31 8.41 -8.08 -2.32
C TYR A 31 8.51 -7.59 -0.87
N TYR A 32 7.40 -7.61 -0.18
CA TYR A 32 7.38 -7.32 1.25
C TYR A 32 6.55 -8.40 1.94
N LYS A 33 7.18 -9.07 2.91
CA LYS A 33 6.55 -10.20 3.61
C LYS A 33 5.28 -9.78 4.35
N PRO A 34 4.40 -10.75 4.69
CA PRO A 34 3.20 -10.45 5.47
C PRO A 34 3.53 -9.74 6.78
N HIS A 35 2.80 -8.68 7.06
CA HIS A 35 3.01 -7.87 8.26
C HIS A 35 1.78 -7.03 8.56
N THR A 36 1.78 -6.42 9.74
CA THR A 36 0.82 -5.39 10.11
C THR A 36 1.60 -4.10 10.36
N ASP A 37 0.90 -2.98 10.33
CA ASP A 37 1.52 -1.68 10.57
C ASP A 37 1.12 -1.15 11.94
N ARG A 38 1.99 -0.32 12.51
CA ARG A 38 1.75 0.31 13.81
C ARG A 38 1.11 1.67 13.60
N ALA A 39 -0.18 1.66 13.28
CA ALA A 39 -0.94 2.88 13.07
C ALA A 39 -2.42 2.50 13.09
N MET A 40 -3.31 3.46 12.94
CA MET A 40 -4.73 3.16 12.78
C MET A 40 -5.06 2.84 11.34
N PHE A 41 -4.57 3.67 10.43
CA PHE A 41 -4.82 3.49 9.00
C PHE A 41 -3.53 3.61 8.22
N THR A 42 -3.44 2.82 7.18
CA THR A 42 -2.35 2.87 6.21
C THR A 42 -2.93 3.29 4.87
N ALA A 43 -2.29 4.24 4.22
CA ALA A 43 -2.61 4.60 2.85
C ALA A 43 -1.38 4.36 1.98
N LEU A 44 -1.58 3.66 0.88
CA LEU A 44 -0.52 3.38 -0.07
C LEU A 44 -0.84 4.09 -1.38
N LEU A 45 0.13 4.82 -1.91
CA LEU A 45 0.06 5.34 -3.26
C LEU A 45 1.05 4.57 -4.11
N TRP A 46 0.54 3.93 -5.15
CA TRP A 46 1.35 3.17 -6.09
C TRP A 46 1.68 3.99 -7.32
N LEU A 47 2.94 3.92 -7.74
CA LEU A 47 3.39 4.61 -8.95
C LEU A 47 4.32 3.69 -9.73
N ALA A 48 4.28 3.84 -11.04
CA ALA A 48 5.21 3.14 -11.94
C ALA A 48 5.45 4.02 -13.15
N ARG A 49 6.69 4.03 -13.64
CA ARG A 49 7.02 4.75 -14.87
C ARG A 49 6.29 4.14 -16.06
N ASP A 50 6.16 2.81 -16.07
CA ASP A 50 5.46 2.07 -17.11
C ASP A 50 5.07 0.71 -16.53
N GLN A 51 3.82 0.58 -16.07
CA GLN A 51 3.40 -0.66 -15.43
C GLN A 51 3.31 -1.84 -16.39
N SER A 52 3.38 -1.61 -17.70
CA SER A 52 3.42 -2.70 -18.66
C SER A 52 4.74 -3.49 -18.63
N LYS A 53 5.75 -2.96 -17.95
CA LYS A 53 7.07 -3.58 -17.88
C LYS A 53 7.15 -4.72 -16.86
N PHE A 54 6.18 -4.82 -15.96
CA PHE A 54 6.21 -5.86 -14.94
C PHE A 54 4.80 -6.33 -14.61
N GLU A 55 4.76 -7.44 -13.88
CA GLU A 55 3.52 -7.95 -13.28
C GLU A 55 3.77 -8.23 -11.81
N GLY A 56 2.70 -8.46 -11.05
CA GLY A 56 2.79 -8.63 -9.61
C GLY A 56 2.82 -7.31 -8.89
N GLY A 57 3.31 -7.32 -7.66
CA GLY A 57 3.35 -6.11 -6.83
C GLY A 57 1.99 -5.77 -6.21
N ASP A 58 1.10 -6.74 -6.16
CA ASP A 58 -0.23 -6.59 -5.60
C ASP A 58 -0.17 -6.62 -4.07
N ILE A 59 -1.18 -6.08 -3.42
CA ILE A 59 -1.35 -6.24 -1.98
C ILE A 59 -2.34 -7.35 -1.72
N LYS A 60 -1.92 -8.31 -0.91
CA LYS A 60 -2.72 -9.45 -0.53
C LYS A 60 -3.07 -9.36 0.95
N PHE A 61 -4.36 -9.42 1.25
CA PHE A 61 -4.89 -9.42 2.62
C PHE A 61 -5.32 -10.84 2.96
N ALA A 62 -4.45 -11.58 3.66
CA ALA A 62 -4.69 -12.99 3.92
C ALA A 62 -5.98 -13.24 4.71
N ASP A 63 -6.23 -12.43 5.75
CA ASP A 63 -7.39 -12.63 6.62
C ASP A 63 -8.71 -12.37 5.92
N LEU A 64 -8.69 -11.59 4.85
CA LEU A 64 -9.88 -11.28 4.06
C LEU A 64 -9.99 -12.12 2.81
N ASN A 65 -8.95 -12.89 2.50
CA ASN A 65 -8.84 -13.61 1.24
C ASN A 65 -9.06 -12.68 0.04
N GLU A 66 -8.47 -11.50 0.11
CA GLU A 66 -8.62 -10.44 -0.90
C GLU A 66 -7.27 -10.02 -1.41
N THR A 67 -7.22 -9.66 -2.69
CA THR A 67 -6.02 -9.12 -3.32
C THR A 67 -6.39 -7.86 -4.07
N SER A 68 -5.63 -6.79 -3.82
CA SER A 68 -5.77 -5.57 -4.59
C SER A 68 -4.66 -5.53 -5.64
N LYS A 69 -5.06 -5.55 -6.90
CA LYS A 69 -4.11 -5.58 -8.02
C LYS A 69 -3.38 -4.26 -8.15
N PHE A 70 -2.09 -4.34 -8.44
CA PHE A 70 -1.30 -3.15 -8.70
C PHE A 70 -1.84 -2.38 -9.89
N ALA A 71 -1.88 -1.08 -9.75
CA ALA A 71 -2.14 -0.16 -10.86
C ALA A 71 -1.40 1.14 -10.58
N ASP A 72 -0.83 1.72 -11.62
CA ASP A 72 -0.17 3.01 -11.50
C ASP A 72 -1.16 4.08 -11.06
N ASN A 73 -0.73 4.95 -10.16
CA ASN A 73 -1.52 6.07 -9.66
C ASN A 73 -2.77 5.63 -8.90
N LYS A 74 -2.68 4.53 -8.18
CA LYS A 74 -3.78 3.98 -7.40
C LYS A 74 -3.49 4.17 -5.91
N VAL A 75 -4.52 4.55 -5.16
CA VAL A 75 -4.44 4.70 -3.71
C VAL A 75 -5.26 3.62 -3.05
N LEU A 76 -4.67 2.99 -2.02
CA LEU A 76 -5.35 2.04 -1.15
C LEU A 76 -5.35 2.60 0.25
N VAL A 77 -6.48 2.49 0.95
CA VAL A 77 -6.56 2.86 2.37
C VAL A 77 -7.16 1.69 3.12
N PHE A 78 -6.50 1.26 4.17
CA PHE A 78 -6.98 0.12 4.95
C PHE A 78 -6.56 0.24 6.41
N PRO A 79 -7.29 -0.43 7.33
CA PRO A 79 -6.88 -0.48 8.73
C PRO A 79 -5.51 -1.14 8.86
N SER A 80 -4.62 -0.51 9.62
CA SER A 80 -3.23 -0.96 9.71
C SER A 80 -3.09 -2.34 10.36
N PHE A 81 -4.08 -2.78 11.13
CA PHE A 81 -4.02 -4.08 11.80
C PHE A 81 -4.27 -5.27 10.86
N LEU A 82 -4.72 -5.02 9.63
CA LEU A 82 -4.91 -6.10 8.67
C LEU A 82 -3.56 -6.65 8.22
N LEU A 83 -3.41 -7.97 8.32
CA LEU A 83 -2.22 -8.63 7.81
C LEU A 83 -2.17 -8.52 6.30
N HIS A 84 -1.09 -7.97 5.78
CA HIS A 84 -0.97 -7.74 4.35
C HIS A 84 0.45 -7.97 3.88
N GLU A 85 0.60 -8.28 2.60
CA GLU A 85 1.90 -8.47 1.98
C GLU A 85 1.90 -7.86 0.59
N SER A 86 3.09 -7.47 0.14
CA SER A 86 3.28 -7.03 -1.23
C SER A 86 3.88 -8.19 -2.00
N THR A 87 3.16 -8.70 -2.99
CA THR A 87 3.64 -9.83 -3.78
C THR A 87 4.81 -9.41 -4.66
N ALA A 88 5.66 -10.36 -4.99
CA ALA A 88 6.85 -10.08 -5.78
C ALA A 88 6.49 -9.50 -7.14
N ILE A 89 7.25 -8.51 -7.60
CA ILE A 89 7.13 -8.04 -8.96
C ILE A 89 8.04 -8.88 -9.85
N LYS A 90 7.64 -9.01 -11.10
CA LYS A 90 8.40 -9.76 -12.08
C LYS A 90 8.48 -8.95 -13.37
N PHE A 91 9.69 -8.55 -13.75
CA PHE A 91 9.90 -7.85 -15.00
C PHE A 91 9.66 -8.79 -16.17
N LYS A 92 9.02 -8.28 -17.20
CA LYS A 92 8.75 -9.05 -18.42
C LYS A 92 9.99 -9.18 -19.27
N GLN A 93 10.93 -8.22 -19.13
CA GLN A 93 12.19 -8.22 -19.86
C GLN A 93 13.32 -7.82 -18.94
N PRO A 94 14.50 -8.46 -19.04
CA PRO A 94 15.60 -8.24 -18.08
C PRO A 94 16.20 -6.84 -18.11
N GLU A 95 16.09 -6.12 -19.23
CA GLU A 95 16.70 -4.79 -19.34
C GLU A 95 15.82 -3.65 -18.86
N THR A 96 14.75 -3.93 -18.13
CA THR A 96 13.85 -2.88 -17.66
C THR A 96 14.21 -2.39 -16.27
N LYS A 97 15.47 -2.46 -15.90
CA LYS A 97 15.94 -1.94 -14.61
C LYS A 97 15.55 -0.47 -14.45
N GLY A 98 15.05 -0.13 -13.25
CA GLY A 98 14.57 1.21 -12.99
C GLY A 98 13.11 1.44 -13.32
N PHE A 99 12.43 0.44 -13.86
CA PHE A 99 11.01 0.54 -14.20
C PHE A 99 10.11 -0.23 -13.23
N GLY A 100 10.59 -0.44 -12.00
CA GLY A 100 9.83 -1.17 -11.01
C GLY A 100 8.75 -0.35 -10.32
N LYS A 101 8.22 -0.91 -9.25
CA LYS A 101 7.12 -0.33 -8.50
C LYS A 101 7.62 0.65 -7.45
N VAL A 102 6.98 1.80 -7.35
CA VAL A 102 7.17 2.74 -6.25
C VAL A 102 5.95 2.70 -5.36
N THR A 103 6.15 2.60 -4.06
CA THR A 103 5.08 2.68 -3.07
C THR A 103 5.40 3.82 -2.11
N LEU A 104 4.46 4.75 -1.96
CA LEU A 104 4.52 5.74 -0.90
C LEU A 104 3.53 5.32 0.16
N SER A 105 4.03 5.05 1.36
CA SER A 105 3.20 4.58 2.48
C SER A 105 3.01 5.72 3.47
N TYR A 106 1.77 5.99 3.81
CA TYR A 106 1.38 7.02 4.77
C TYR A 106 0.70 6.34 5.94
N PHE A 107 1.19 6.60 7.14
CA PHE A 107 0.65 5.98 8.36
C PHE A 107 -0.04 7.06 9.18
N PHE A 108 -1.29 6.81 9.54
CA PHE A 108 -2.13 7.75 10.25
C PHE A 108 -2.48 7.20 11.62
N THR A 109 -2.36 8.05 12.63
CA THR A 109 -2.75 7.70 13.98
C THR A 109 -3.48 8.87 14.61
N THR A 110 -4.17 8.62 15.72
CA THR A 110 -4.86 9.68 16.45
C THR A 110 -3.95 10.23 17.54
N HIS A 111 -4.37 11.34 18.13
CA HIS A 111 -3.66 11.92 19.26
C HIS A 111 -3.62 10.98 20.46
N PHE A 112 -4.59 10.07 20.55
CA PHE A 112 -4.71 9.16 21.68
C PHE A 112 -3.70 8.01 21.64
N ASP A 113 -3.06 7.80 20.51
CA ASP A 113 -2.13 6.70 20.31
C ASP A 113 -0.68 7.04 20.68
N LYS A 114 -0.48 8.14 21.32
CA LYS A 114 0.86 8.59 21.69
C LYS A 114 1.36 7.98 22.99
#